data_e3276c90811b41dd6e97d5960586d76a
#
_entry.id   e3276c90811b41dd6e97d5960586d76a
#
_cell.length_a   1.000
_cell.length_b   1.000
_cell.length_c   1.000
_cell.angle_alpha   90.00
_cell.angle_beta   90.00
_cell.angle_gamma   90.00
#
_symmetry.space_group_name_H-M   'P 1'
#
loop_
_entity.id
_entity.type
_entity.pdbx_description
1 polymer ?
#
loop_
_entity_poly.entity_id
_entity_poly.type
_entity_poly.pdbx_seq_one_letter_code
_entity_poly.pdbx_strand_id
1 'polypeptide(L)'
;KLQFKNAFYVPSLSTKTIIYKGMLTSGQLREYFKDLTHPKFTSAIALVHSRFSTNTFPTWDLAQPFRVIAHNGEINTIKGNRMWMSARESLLKSEVYGDDLQKLFPVIEPNKSDSASFDNTLEFIHMTGRSIPHALCMMIPESFNEKNPIPDSLKSFYEYHSTIMEPWDGPASMVFSDGRYIGGTLDRNGLRPSRFVITKNDMIVMGSEVGVQVFAPDEVKEKGRLRPGKILLVDTKLGIIIPDKEVKAQLSSRNPYGNWLKENRVQMADIEVKQRVPSSMGEQFTTYSKTFGYSKEDMEMILKPMAVSGDEPTSSIDRKSV
;
A
#
# COMPACT_ATOMS: atom_id res chain seq x y z
N LYS A 1 -2.20 18.94 -12.45
CA LYS A 1 -3.52 18.72 -13.10
C LYS A 1 -3.78 19.84 -14.08
N LEU A 2 -3.79 19.51 -15.36
CA LEU A 2 -4.18 20.45 -16.39
C LEU A 2 -5.70 20.69 -16.30
N GLN A 3 -6.13 21.95 -16.27
CA GLN A 3 -7.53 22.31 -16.25
C GLN A 3 -8.10 22.21 -17.69
N PHE A 4 -8.43 21.01 -18.10
CA PHE A 4 -9.14 20.80 -19.37
C PHE A 4 -10.64 20.61 -19.10
N LYS A 5 -11.46 21.17 -19.97
CA LYS A 5 -12.93 20.99 -19.93
C LYS A 5 -13.36 19.54 -20.23
N ASN A 6 -12.53 18.78 -20.94
CA ASN A 6 -12.80 17.39 -21.29
C ASN A 6 -11.88 16.48 -20.46
N ALA A 7 -12.42 15.36 -19.97
CA ALA A 7 -11.64 14.35 -19.29
C ALA A 7 -10.61 13.74 -20.25
N PHE A 8 -9.35 13.74 -19.86
CA PHE A 8 -8.28 13.01 -20.55
C PHE A 8 -7.39 12.34 -19.51
N TYR A 9 -6.71 11.30 -19.91
CA TYR A 9 -5.83 10.53 -19.06
C TYR A 9 -4.45 10.37 -19.71
N VAL A 10 -3.41 10.62 -18.91
CA VAL A 10 -2.01 10.41 -19.32
C VAL A 10 -1.52 9.11 -18.68
N PRO A 11 -1.43 8.00 -19.44
CA PRO A 11 -1.01 6.71 -18.91
C PRO A 11 0.44 6.71 -18.44
N SER A 12 1.32 7.42 -19.15
CA SER A 12 2.72 7.60 -18.75
C SER A 12 3.26 8.94 -19.29
N LEU A 13 4.08 9.58 -18.47
CA LEU A 13 4.89 10.75 -18.84
C LEU A 13 6.27 10.57 -18.22
N SER A 14 7.11 9.77 -18.85
CA SER A 14 8.40 9.34 -18.31
C SER A 14 9.40 9.14 -19.43
N THR A 15 10.67 9.39 -19.15
CA THR A 15 11.80 9.06 -20.05
C THR A 15 12.30 7.62 -19.86
N LYS A 16 11.73 6.86 -18.93
CA LYS A 16 12.19 5.53 -18.53
C LYS A 16 11.15 4.43 -18.76
N THR A 17 9.87 4.78 -18.72
CA THR A 17 8.77 3.83 -18.83
C THR A 17 7.74 4.31 -19.85
N ILE A 18 7.12 3.37 -20.52
CA ILE A 18 5.96 3.61 -21.39
C ILE A 18 4.86 2.61 -21.02
N ILE A 19 3.63 3.07 -20.96
CA ILE A 19 2.48 2.26 -20.55
C ILE A 19 1.46 2.18 -21.69
N TYR A 20 1.21 0.95 -22.11
CA TYR A 20 0.19 0.61 -23.09
C TYR A 20 -1.00 0.02 -22.35
N LYS A 21 -2.13 0.68 -22.38
CA LYS A 21 -3.33 0.21 -21.67
C LYS A 21 -4.61 0.68 -22.35
N GLY A 22 -5.69 0.00 -22.01
CA GLY A 22 -7.03 0.32 -22.50
C GLY A 22 -8.02 -0.79 -22.16
N MET A 23 -9.25 -0.60 -22.59
CA MET A 23 -10.31 -1.62 -22.51
C MET A 23 -10.15 -2.60 -23.68
N LEU A 24 -9.05 -3.34 -23.68
CA LEU A 24 -8.62 -4.22 -24.77
C LEU A 24 -8.44 -5.65 -24.23
N THR A 25 -8.75 -6.63 -25.04
CA THR A 25 -8.30 -8.00 -24.79
C THR A 25 -6.80 -8.11 -25.07
N SER A 26 -6.16 -9.15 -24.53
CA SER A 26 -4.73 -9.37 -24.74
C SER A 26 -4.31 -9.47 -26.21
N GLY A 27 -5.16 -10.05 -27.07
CA GLY A 27 -4.92 -10.10 -28.51
C GLY A 27 -4.99 -8.73 -29.18
N GLN A 28 -5.99 -7.93 -28.81
CA GLN A 28 -6.19 -6.59 -29.36
C GLN A 28 -5.06 -5.61 -29.01
N LEU A 29 -4.36 -5.82 -27.90
CA LEU A 29 -3.30 -4.92 -27.45
C LEU A 29 -2.22 -4.71 -28.51
N ARG A 30 -1.74 -5.80 -29.13
CA ARG A 30 -0.72 -5.75 -30.19
C ARG A 30 -1.24 -5.20 -31.49
N GLU A 31 -2.53 -5.40 -31.78
CA GLU A 31 -3.17 -4.87 -32.99
C GLU A 31 -3.37 -3.36 -32.86
N TYR A 32 -3.71 -2.88 -31.68
CA TYR A 32 -3.95 -1.47 -31.40
C TYR A 32 -2.64 -0.68 -31.27
N PHE A 33 -1.68 -1.18 -30.53
CA PHE A 33 -0.35 -0.55 -30.33
C PHE A 33 0.67 -1.22 -31.25
N LYS A 34 0.81 -0.74 -32.46
CA LYS A 34 1.65 -1.34 -33.50
C LYS A 34 3.14 -1.38 -33.19
N ASP A 35 3.63 -0.44 -32.37
CA ASP A 35 5.01 -0.40 -31.93
C ASP A 35 5.40 -1.62 -31.08
N LEU A 36 4.45 -2.25 -30.38
CA LEU A 36 4.70 -3.52 -29.63
C LEU A 36 5.14 -4.69 -30.55
N THR A 37 4.89 -4.60 -31.84
CA THR A 37 5.30 -5.60 -32.83
C THR A 37 6.50 -5.16 -33.67
N HIS A 38 7.03 -3.95 -33.43
CA HIS A 38 8.13 -3.42 -34.21
C HIS A 38 9.44 -4.14 -33.84
N PRO A 39 10.26 -4.59 -34.81
CA PRO A 39 11.49 -5.35 -34.55
C PRO A 39 12.53 -4.64 -33.66
N LYS A 40 12.52 -3.31 -33.64
CA LYS A 40 13.40 -2.50 -32.80
C LYS A 40 12.84 -2.23 -31.41
N PHE A 41 11.60 -2.67 -31.12
CA PHE A 41 11.03 -2.52 -29.80
C PHE A 41 11.56 -3.62 -28.89
N THR A 42 12.47 -3.26 -27.99
CA THR A 42 13.09 -4.16 -27.01
C THR A 42 12.95 -3.57 -25.64
N SER A 43 12.74 -4.41 -24.63
CA SER A 43 12.65 -4.00 -23.23
C SER A 43 13.22 -5.08 -22.32
N ALA A 44 13.98 -4.66 -21.31
CA ALA A 44 14.43 -5.54 -20.23
C ALA A 44 13.33 -5.81 -19.20
N ILE A 45 12.26 -5.02 -19.20
CA ILE A 45 11.18 -5.07 -18.20
C ILE A 45 9.85 -5.18 -18.93
N ALA A 46 8.98 -6.09 -18.46
CA ALA A 46 7.59 -6.14 -18.83
C ALA A 46 6.74 -6.31 -17.57
N LEU A 47 5.85 -5.37 -17.29
CA LEU A 47 4.87 -5.42 -16.22
C LEU A 47 3.49 -5.50 -16.86
N VAL A 48 2.76 -6.59 -16.58
CA VAL A 48 1.53 -6.94 -17.32
C VAL A 48 0.38 -7.20 -16.36
N HIS A 49 -0.81 -6.73 -16.71
CA HIS A 49 -2.05 -7.03 -16.00
C HIS A 49 -3.22 -7.15 -16.97
N SER A 50 -4.05 -8.18 -16.83
CA SER A 50 -5.11 -8.50 -17.79
C SER A 50 -6.53 -8.15 -17.32
N ARG A 51 -6.73 -7.66 -16.10
CA ARG A 51 -8.06 -7.38 -15.53
C ARG A 51 -8.17 -6.01 -14.91
N PHE A 52 -9.41 -5.51 -14.89
CA PHE A 52 -9.80 -4.35 -14.08
C PHE A 52 -10.09 -4.75 -12.63
N SER A 53 -10.18 -3.76 -11.74
CA SER A 53 -10.76 -3.95 -10.41
C SER A 53 -12.21 -4.37 -10.52
N THR A 54 -12.66 -5.26 -9.63
CA THR A 54 -14.04 -5.75 -9.59
C THR A 54 -15.02 -4.74 -8.99
N ASN A 55 -14.52 -3.77 -8.22
CA ASN A 55 -15.32 -2.85 -7.39
C ASN A 55 -15.58 -1.49 -8.04
N THR A 56 -15.16 -1.31 -9.29
CA THR A 56 -15.36 -0.06 -10.03
C THR A 56 -15.84 -0.36 -11.44
N PHE A 57 -16.61 0.58 -12.00
CA PHE A 57 -16.98 0.50 -13.40
C PHE A 57 -15.71 0.62 -14.27
N PRO A 58 -15.47 -0.26 -15.24
CA PRO A 58 -14.26 -0.24 -16.05
C PRO A 58 -14.19 1.01 -16.92
N THR A 59 -13.05 1.69 -16.87
CA THR A 59 -12.75 2.85 -17.70
C THR A 59 -11.28 2.78 -18.15
N TRP A 60 -10.92 3.51 -19.19
CA TRP A 60 -9.55 3.50 -19.73
C TRP A 60 -8.48 3.80 -18.69
N ASP A 61 -8.71 4.77 -17.83
CA ASP A 61 -7.81 5.21 -16.80
C ASP A 61 -7.66 4.18 -15.66
N LEU A 62 -8.68 3.35 -15.46
CA LEU A 62 -8.65 2.27 -14.46
C LEU A 62 -8.11 0.95 -15.00
N ALA A 63 -7.80 0.86 -16.30
CA ALA A 63 -7.03 -0.26 -16.83
C ALA A 63 -5.65 -0.28 -16.20
N GLN A 64 -5.14 -1.48 -15.89
CA GLN A 64 -3.79 -1.66 -15.37
C GLN A 64 -2.81 -2.07 -16.49
N PRO A 65 -1.50 -1.82 -16.35
CA PRO A 65 -0.82 -1.18 -15.20
C PRO A 65 -1.18 0.30 -15.02
N PHE A 66 -1.03 0.77 -13.78
CA PHE A 66 -0.97 2.20 -13.48
C PHE A 66 0.44 2.75 -13.76
N ARG A 67 0.72 4.02 -13.36
CA ARG A 67 2.01 4.63 -13.68
C ARG A 67 3.21 3.98 -13.00
N VAL A 68 3.01 3.38 -11.84
CA VAL A 68 4.08 2.76 -11.03
C VAL A 68 3.82 1.30 -10.76
N ILE A 69 2.56 0.91 -10.54
CA ILE A 69 2.20 -0.44 -10.12
C ILE A 69 1.21 -1.16 -11.05
N ALA A 70 1.18 -2.49 -10.88
CA ALA A 70 0.00 -3.30 -11.15
C ALA A 70 -0.34 -4.10 -9.88
N HIS A 71 -1.62 -4.20 -9.56
CA HIS A 71 -2.14 -4.75 -8.32
C HIS A 71 -3.20 -5.82 -8.58
N ASN A 72 -3.01 -6.99 -8.01
CA ASN A 72 -4.01 -8.03 -7.93
C ASN A 72 -4.43 -8.22 -6.46
N GLY A 73 -5.62 -7.74 -6.12
CA GLY A 73 -6.17 -7.80 -4.77
C GLY A 73 -7.16 -6.68 -4.49
N GLU A 74 -7.35 -6.39 -3.22
CA GLU A 74 -8.24 -5.32 -2.72
C GLU A 74 -7.63 -4.68 -1.47
N ILE A 75 -7.67 -3.35 -1.40
CA ILE A 75 -7.29 -2.62 -0.19
C ILE A 75 -8.54 -2.42 0.66
N ASN A 76 -8.68 -3.21 1.70
CA ASN A 76 -9.86 -3.19 2.58
C ASN A 76 -9.98 -1.88 3.37
N THR A 77 -8.86 -1.27 3.71
CA THR A 77 -8.79 -0.01 4.48
C THR A 77 -8.94 1.24 3.62
N ILE A 78 -9.25 1.11 2.33
CA ILE A 78 -9.21 2.19 1.33
C ILE A 78 -9.97 3.46 1.73
N LYS A 79 -11.14 3.33 2.38
CA LYS A 79 -11.93 4.49 2.82
C LYS A 79 -11.14 5.34 3.83
N GLY A 80 -10.56 4.69 4.84
CA GLY A 80 -9.72 5.35 5.83
C GLY A 80 -8.46 5.96 5.20
N ASN A 81 -7.78 5.21 4.33
CA ASN A 81 -6.57 5.68 3.66
C ASN A 81 -6.81 6.94 2.81
N ARG A 82 -7.93 7.01 2.09
CA ARG A 82 -8.32 8.22 1.33
C ARG A 82 -8.58 9.41 2.25
N MET A 83 -9.31 9.19 3.33
CA MET A 83 -9.63 10.24 4.30
C MET A 83 -8.36 10.77 4.98
N TRP A 84 -7.46 9.89 5.41
CA TRP A 84 -6.19 10.27 6.00
C TRP A 84 -5.29 11.01 5.02
N MET A 85 -5.24 10.58 3.75
CA MET A 85 -4.46 11.28 2.74
C MET A 85 -4.99 12.69 2.49
N SER A 86 -6.30 12.83 2.36
CA SER A 86 -6.94 14.15 2.21
C SER A 86 -6.73 15.06 3.44
N ALA A 87 -6.85 14.51 4.64
CA ALA A 87 -6.65 15.28 5.88
C ALA A 87 -5.22 15.83 5.99
N ARG A 88 -4.21 15.04 5.58
CA ARG A 88 -2.81 15.47 5.67
C ARG A 88 -2.38 16.43 4.55
N GLU A 89 -3.13 16.55 3.46
CA GLU A 89 -2.79 17.45 2.33
C GLU A 89 -2.51 18.89 2.80
N SER A 90 -3.26 19.38 3.78
CA SER A 90 -3.06 20.73 4.36
C SER A 90 -1.73 20.89 5.11
N LEU A 91 -1.11 19.81 5.55
CA LEU A 91 0.13 19.79 6.31
C LEU A 91 1.35 19.43 5.45
N LEU A 92 1.13 18.98 4.22
CA LEU A 92 2.21 18.55 3.35
C LEU A 92 3.09 19.72 2.93
N LYS A 93 4.40 19.45 2.97
CA LYS A 93 5.44 20.35 2.46
C LYS A 93 6.41 19.53 1.62
N SER A 94 6.94 20.12 0.56
CA SER A 94 7.91 19.47 -0.30
C SER A 94 8.87 20.51 -0.89
N GLU A 95 10.16 20.33 -0.68
CA GLU A 95 11.19 21.13 -1.31
C GLU A 95 11.25 20.87 -2.83
N VAL A 96 10.90 19.67 -3.26
CA VAL A 96 10.89 19.27 -4.68
C VAL A 96 9.80 20.03 -5.46
N TYR A 97 8.62 20.18 -4.88
CA TYR A 97 7.48 20.82 -5.54
C TYR A 97 7.32 22.30 -5.19
N GLY A 98 7.87 22.76 -4.06
CA GLY A 98 7.69 24.15 -3.61
C GLY A 98 6.22 24.58 -3.67
N ASP A 99 5.95 25.72 -4.29
CA ASP A 99 4.60 26.29 -4.43
C ASP A 99 3.71 25.48 -5.38
N ASP A 100 4.29 24.65 -6.23
CA ASP A 100 3.53 23.79 -7.15
C ASP A 100 2.86 22.61 -6.47
N LEU A 101 3.19 22.34 -5.20
CA LEU A 101 2.59 21.24 -4.42
C LEU A 101 1.06 21.31 -4.40
N GLN A 102 0.50 22.50 -4.27
CA GLN A 102 -0.95 22.73 -4.24
C GLN A 102 -1.66 22.30 -5.55
N LYS A 103 -0.94 22.31 -6.68
CA LYS A 103 -1.49 21.86 -7.98
C LYS A 103 -1.68 20.36 -8.06
N LEU A 104 -1.07 19.60 -7.14
CA LEU A 104 -1.15 18.15 -7.09
C LEU A 104 -2.36 17.65 -6.26
N PHE A 105 -3.04 18.55 -5.55
CA PHE A 105 -4.18 18.18 -4.71
C PHE A 105 -5.51 18.12 -5.49
N PRO A 106 -6.40 17.20 -5.12
CA PRO A 106 -6.17 16.10 -4.21
C PRO A 106 -5.15 15.09 -4.79
N VAL A 107 -4.29 14.52 -3.94
CA VAL A 107 -3.29 13.52 -4.34
C VAL A 107 -4.01 12.29 -4.90
N ILE A 108 -5.03 11.83 -4.19
CA ILE A 108 -5.89 10.73 -4.64
C ILE A 108 -7.04 11.32 -5.45
N GLU A 109 -7.12 10.95 -6.71
CA GLU A 109 -8.24 11.35 -7.55
C GLU A 109 -9.55 10.75 -7.04
N PRO A 110 -10.65 11.54 -6.98
CA PRO A 110 -11.94 11.04 -6.52
C PRO A 110 -12.51 9.97 -7.47
N ASN A 111 -13.32 9.07 -6.91
CA ASN A 111 -14.04 8.02 -7.65
C ASN A 111 -13.15 7.03 -8.44
N LYS A 112 -11.90 6.87 -8.04
CA LYS A 112 -10.99 5.87 -8.59
C LYS A 112 -11.06 4.55 -7.81
N SER A 113 -10.48 3.48 -8.39
CA SER A 113 -10.33 2.20 -7.68
C SER A 113 -9.37 2.32 -6.48
N ASP A 114 -9.37 1.32 -5.63
CA ASP A 114 -8.39 1.16 -4.56
C ASP A 114 -6.96 1.13 -5.10
N SER A 115 -6.72 0.34 -6.16
CA SER A 115 -5.43 0.22 -6.83
C SER A 115 -4.96 1.55 -7.44
N ALA A 116 -5.85 2.31 -8.06
CA ALA A 116 -5.52 3.63 -8.58
C ALA A 116 -5.21 4.63 -7.47
N SER A 117 -5.94 4.56 -6.35
CA SER A 117 -5.68 5.38 -5.17
C SER A 117 -4.33 5.06 -4.54
N PHE A 118 -3.99 3.77 -4.50
CA PHE A 118 -2.67 3.31 -4.05
C PHE A 118 -1.56 3.84 -4.96
N ASP A 119 -1.70 3.69 -6.28
CA ASP A 119 -0.73 4.18 -7.26
C ASP A 119 -0.51 5.69 -7.16
N ASN A 120 -1.59 6.48 -7.02
CA ASN A 120 -1.49 7.93 -6.84
C ASN A 120 -0.67 8.29 -5.60
N THR A 121 -0.93 7.62 -4.48
CA THR A 121 -0.20 7.88 -3.22
C THR A 121 1.26 7.43 -3.32
N LEU A 122 1.50 6.25 -3.89
CA LEU A 122 2.85 5.72 -4.08
C LEU A 122 3.67 6.59 -5.01
N GLU A 123 3.10 6.99 -6.16
CA GLU A 123 3.73 7.89 -7.12
C GLU A 123 4.08 9.23 -6.45
N PHE A 124 3.15 9.82 -5.72
CA PHE A 124 3.38 11.06 -4.99
C PHE A 124 4.56 10.94 -4.01
N ILE A 125 4.60 9.88 -3.20
CA ILE A 125 5.70 9.63 -2.25
C ILE A 125 7.02 9.39 -3.00
N HIS A 126 6.99 8.62 -4.09
CA HIS A 126 8.17 8.33 -4.89
C HIS A 126 8.75 9.59 -5.53
N MET A 127 7.90 10.43 -6.11
CA MET A 127 8.31 11.67 -6.77
C MET A 127 8.85 12.73 -5.81
N THR A 128 8.65 12.58 -4.49
CA THR A 128 9.32 13.40 -3.46
C THR A 128 10.74 12.91 -3.10
N GLY A 129 11.27 11.93 -3.84
CA GLY A 129 12.66 11.45 -3.69
C GLY A 129 12.83 10.17 -2.86
N ARG A 130 11.73 9.52 -2.44
CA ARG A 130 11.80 8.19 -1.83
C ARG A 130 11.83 7.12 -2.90
N SER A 131 12.62 6.06 -2.68
CA SER A 131 12.59 4.90 -3.58
C SER A 131 11.22 4.19 -3.47
N ILE A 132 10.81 3.49 -4.54
CA ILE A 132 9.55 2.72 -4.51
C ILE A 132 9.54 1.69 -3.37
N PRO A 133 10.61 0.90 -3.11
CA PRO A 133 10.64 0.01 -1.95
C PRO A 133 10.45 0.74 -0.61
N HIS A 134 10.99 1.95 -0.46
CA HIS A 134 10.78 2.76 0.74
C HIS A 134 9.30 3.13 0.90
N ALA A 135 8.69 3.68 -0.14
CA ALA A 135 7.28 4.07 -0.13
C ALA A 135 6.35 2.86 0.11
N LEU A 136 6.66 1.71 -0.49
CA LEU A 136 5.93 0.46 -0.24
C LEU A 136 6.05 0.00 1.21
N CYS A 137 7.23 0.05 1.82
CA CYS A 137 7.41 -0.28 3.23
C CYS A 137 6.66 0.68 4.16
N MET A 138 6.46 1.95 3.76
CA MET A 138 5.62 2.89 4.51
C MET A 138 4.14 2.53 4.41
N MET A 139 3.67 2.18 3.21
CA MET A 139 2.25 1.92 2.93
C MET A 139 1.83 0.50 3.33
N ILE A 140 2.72 -0.48 3.17
CA ILE A 140 2.49 -1.90 3.50
C ILE A 140 3.60 -2.35 4.46
N PRO A 141 3.55 -1.95 5.74
CA PRO A 141 4.55 -2.37 6.71
C PRO A 141 4.46 -3.88 6.95
N GLU A 142 5.63 -4.53 7.08
CA GLU A 142 5.71 -5.95 7.45
C GLU A 142 5.14 -6.17 8.85
N SER A 143 4.40 -7.25 9.03
CA SER A 143 3.92 -7.66 10.35
C SER A 143 5.07 -8.27 11.16
N PHE A 144 5.24 -7.81 12.39
CA PHE A 144 6.24 -8.35 13.31
C PHE A 144 5.68 -8.50 14.73
N ASN A 145 6.12 -9.55 15.41
CA ASN A 145 5.77 -9.86 16.79
C ASN A 145 6.84 -10.79 17.39
N GLU A 146 6.61 -11.32 18.57
CA GLU A 146 7.52 -12.26 19.23
C GLU A 146 7.80 -13.54 18.41
N LYS A 147 6.79 -14.01 17.65
CA LYS A 147 6.93 -15.19 16.76
C LYS A 147 7.59 -14.86 15.42
N ASN A 148 7.58 -13.61 15.02
CA ASN A 148 8.19 -13.11 13.79
C ASN A 148 9.01 -11.85 14.09
N PRO A 149 10.15 -11.98 14.79
CA PRO A 149 10.98 -10.84 15.16
C PRO A 149 11.69 -10.26 13.94
N ILE A 150 11.86 -8.95 13.96
CA ILE A 150 12.65 -8.20 12.98
C ILE A 150 13.77 -7.43 13.70
N PRO A 151 14.84 -7.01 13.01
CA PRO A 151 15.89 -6.18 13.60
C PRO A 151 15.34 -4.87 14.19
N ASP A 152 15.91 -4.40 15.31
CA ASP A 152 15.47 -3.18 16.00
C ASP A 152 15.52 -1.94 15.11
N SER A 153 16.50 -1.83 14.21
CA SER A 153 16.58 -0.75 13.24
C SER A 153 15.36 -0.75 12.29
N LEU A 154 14.93 -1.92 11.85
CA LEU A 154 13.77 -2.08 10.98
C LEU A 154 12.47 -1.84 11.74
N LYS A 155 12.39 -2.26 13.00
CA LYS A 155 11.27 -1.96 13.90
C LYS A 155 11.13 -0.45 14.06
N SER A 156 12.23 0.25 14.35
CA SER A 156 12.23 1.70 14.49
C SER A 156 11.84 2.41 13.19
N PHE A 157 12.26 1.88 12.02
CA PHE A 157 11.82 2.38 10.72
C PHE A 157 10.30 2.30 10.58
N TYR A 158 9.68 1.15 10.86
CA TYR A 158 8.23 1.00 10.75
C TYR A 158 7.48 1.84 11.77
N GLU A 159 7.94 1.88 13.02
CA GLU A 159 7.33 2.69 14.08
C GLU A 159 7.37 4.18 13.74
N TYR A 160 8.50 4.69 13.23
CA TYR A 160 8.60 6.07 12.77
C TYR A 160 7.61 6.35 11.64
N HIS A 161 7.58 5.50 10.61
CA HIS A 161 6.71 5.72 9.46
C HIS A 161 5.22 5.57 9.79
N SER A 162 4.87 4.80 10.81
CA SER A 162 3.48 4.68 11.27
C SER A 162 2.92 5.98 11.88
N THR A 163 3.79 6.91 12.27
CA THR A 163 3.35 8.24 12.75
C THR A 163 2.94 9.18 11.61
N ILE A 164 3.34 8.88 10.39
CA ILE A 164 3.11 9.73 9.20
C ILE A 164 2.30 9.05 8.10
N MET A 165 2.16 7.73 8.15
CA MET A 165 1.40 6.96 7.16
C MET A 165 0.73 5.77 7.85
N GLU A 166 -0.58 5.69 7.74
CA GLU A 166 -1.36 4.52 8.14
C GLU A 166 -1.11 3.35 7.17
N PRO A 167 -1.20 2.09 7.64
CA PRO A 167 -1.06 0.95 6.75
C PRO A 167 -2.22 0.88 5.75
N TRP A 168 -1.89 0.53 4.51
CA TRP A 168 -2.83 0.16 3.47
C TRP A 168 -2.96 -1.35 3.49
N ASP A 169 -4.07 -1.86 3.96
CA ASP A 169 -4.24 -3.27 4.30
C ASP A 169 -5.35 -3.93 3.49
N GLY A 170 -5.14 -5.20 3.22
CA GLY A 170 -6.02 -6.06 2.42
C GLY A 170 -5.22 -7.08 1.63
N PRO A 171 -5.90 -8.06 0.98
CA PRO A 171 -5.22 -9.02 0.12
C PRO A 171 -4.55 -8.32 -1.05
N ALA A 172 -3.22 -8.32 -1.13
CA ALA A 172 -2.49 -7.61 -2.16
C ALA A 172 -1.27 -8.36 -2.69
N SER A 173 -1.22 -8.54 -4.00
CA SER A 173 -0.01 -8.88 -4.74
C SER A 173 0.27 -7.71 -5.67
N MET A 174 1.33 -6.98 -5.40
CA MET A 174 1.71 -5.79 -6.16
C MET A 174 3.02 -6.01 -6.88
N VAL A 175 3.08 -5.58 -8.12
CA VAL A 175 4.32 -5.46 -8.90
C VAL A 175 4.53 -4.01 -9.28
N PHE A 176 5.78 -3.58 -9.37
CA PHE A 176 6.13 -2.17 -9.59
C PHE A 176 7.38 -2.03 -10.44
N SER A 177 7.52 -0.88 -11.10
CA SER A 177 8.75 -0.50 -11.78
C SER A 177 8.89 1.01 -11.89
N ASP A 178 10.16 1.48 -11.84
CA ASP A 178 10.57 2.85 -12.17
C ASP A 178 11.39 2.93 -13.47
N GLY A 179 11.45 1.82 -14.23
CA GLY A 179 12.22 1.70 -15.45
C GLY A 179 13.68 1.24 -15.26
N ARG A 180 14.18 1.21 -14.04
CA ARG A 180 15.45 0.56 -13.64
C ARG A 180 15.19 -0.63 -12.73
N TYR A 181 14.45 -0.37 -11.67
CA TYR A 181 14.04 -1.39 -10.73
C TYR A 181 12.71 -1.99 -11.16
N ILE A 182 12.62 -3.31 -11.08
CA ILE A 182 11.36 -4.02 -11.14
C ILE A 182 11.27 -4.92 -9.92
N GLY A 183 10.08 -5.03 -9.36
CA GLY A 183 9.91 -5.86 -8.19
C GLY A 183 8.47 -6.14 -7.88
N GLY A 184 8.26 -6.87 -6.79
CA GLY A 184 6.94 -7.15 -6.28
C GLY A 184 6.94 -7.34 -4.79
N THR A 185 5.79 -7.12 -4.20
CA THR A 185 5.54 -7.31 -2.77
C THR A 185 4.19 -7.94 -2.53
N LEU A 186 4.06 -8.63 -1.40
CA LEU A 186 2.79 -9.11 -0.90
C LEU A 186 2.31 -8.25 0.27
N ASP A 187 1.00 -8.33 0.53
CA ASP A 187 0.42 -7.83 1.77
C ASP A 187 1.10 -8.45 3.00
N ARG A 188 0.99 -7.79 4.13
CA ARG A 188 1.67 -8.18 5.37
C ARG A 188 1.27 -9.56 5.90
N ASN A 189 0.09 -10.07 5.51
CA ASN A 189 -0.43 -11.37 5.91
C ASN A 189 -0.26 -12.45 4.82
N GLY A 190 0.10 -12.05 3.59
CA GLY A 190 0.28 -12.97 2.46
C GLY A 190 -1.02 -13.63 2.01
N LEU A 191 -2.12 -12.88 2.02
CA LEU A 191 -3.45 -13.35 1.64
C LEU A 191 -3.53 -13.64 0.13
N ARG A 192 -2.76 -12.90 -0.68
CA ARG A 192 -2.62 -13.20 -2.12
C ARG A 192 -1.39 -14.07 -2.35
N PRO A 193 -1.46 -15.02 -3.29
CA PRO A 193 -0.28 -15.75 -3.73
C PRO A 193 0.61 -14.89 -4.63
N SER A 194 1.90 -15.15 -4.61
CA SER A 194 2.84 -14.67 -5.61
C SER A 194 3.98 -15.67 -5.76
N ARG A 195 4.28 -16.05 -6.99
CA ARG A 195 5.32 -17.03 -7.32
C ARG A 195 6.28 -16.46 -8.34
N PHE A 196 7.52 -16.92 -8.29
CA PHE A 196 8.52 -16.53 -9.27
C PHE A 196 9.27 -17.73 -9.80
N VAL A 197 9.80 -17.56 -10.99
CA VAL A 197 10.73 -18.49 -11.65
C VAL A 197 11.92 -17.67 -12.11
N ILE A 198 13.12 -18.18 -11.84
CA ILE A 198 14.38 -17.66 -12.37
C ILE A 198 14.91 -18.71 -13.32
N THR A 199 15.25 -18.31 -14.53
CA THR A 199 15.75 -19.20 -15.56
C THR A 199 17.28 -19.19 -15.62
N LYS A 200 17.88 -20.16 -16.29
CA LYS A 200 19.33 -20.26 -16.47
C LYS A 200 19.91 -19.19 -17.39
N ASN A 201 19.07 -18.55 -18.21
CA ASN A 201 19.41 -17.43 -19.08
C ASN A 201 19.10 -16.07 -18.44
N ASP A 202 19.05 -16.02 -17.09
CA ASP A 202 18.89 -14.82 -16.28
C ASP A 202 17.57 -14.05 -16.49
N MET A 203 16.51 -14.74 -16.94
CA MET A 203 15.17 -14.19 -16.94
C MET A 203 14.48 -14.48 -15.61
N ILE A 204 13.76 -13.50 -15.06
CA ILE A 204 12.88 -13.68 -13.91
C ILE A 204 11.44 -13.38 -14.30
N VAL A 205 10.54 -14.30 -13.96
CA VAL A 205 9.09 -14.12 -14.13
C VAL A 205 8.42 -14.26 -12.79
N MET A 206 7.62 -13.26 -12.41
CA MET A 206 6.82 -13.27 -11.20
C MET A 206 5.35 -13.06 -11.56
N GLY A 207 4.46 -13.78 -10.92
CA GLY A 207 3.02 -13.64 -11.12
C GLY A 207 2.22 -14.05 -9.89
N SER A 208 1.02 -13.50 -9.76
CA SER A 208 0.03 -13.91 -8.75
C SER A 208 -0.56 -15.30 -9.04
N GLU A 209 -0.41 -15.78 -10.26
CA GLU A 209 -0.91 -17.07 -10.73
C GLU A 209 0.26 -17.97 -11.17
N VAL A 210 0.08 -19.29 -11.01
CA VAL A 210 1.02 -20.28 -11.53
C VAL A 210 0.76 -20.48 -13.02
N GLY A 211 1.85 -20.63 -13.79
CA GLY A 211 1.75 -20.98 -15.21
C GLY A 211 1.46 -19.79 -16.14
N VAL A 212 1.67 -18.55 -15.69
CA VAL A 212 1.61 -17.36 -16.57
C VAL A 212 2.58 -17.45 -17.74
N GLN A 213 3.68 -18.19 -17.54
CA GLN A 213 4.62 -18.60 -18.59
C GLN A 213 5.09 -20.02 -18.33
N VAL A 214 5.18 -20.81 -19.37
CA VAL A 214 5.63 -22.20 -19.30
C VAL A 214 7.12 -22.23 -19.62
N PHE A 215 7.90 -22.94 -18.78
CA PHE A 215 9.33 -23.20 -18.95
C PHE A 215 9.58 -24.69 -18.94
N ALA A 216 10.50 -25.16 -19.78
CA ALA A 216 10.99 -26.50 -19.68
C ALA A 216 11.76 -26.70 -18.36
N PRO A 217 11.70 -27.88 -17.74
CA PRO A 217 12.37 -28.13 -16.45
C PRO A 217 13.88 -27.83 -16.45
N ASP A 218 14.53 -28.04 -17.56
CA ASP A 218 15.96 -27.78 -17.76
C ASP A 218 16.32 -26.32 -17.96
N GLU A 219 15.36 -25.46 -18.29
CA GLU A 219 15.55 -24.01 -18.37
C GLU A 219 15.51 -23.35 -16.98
N VAL A 220 14.90 -24.00 -16.02
CA VAL A 220 14.65 -23.41 -14.69
C VAL A 220 15.90 -23.53 -13.82
N LYS A 221 16.34 -22.40 -13.26
CA LYS A 221 17.41 -22.31 -12.25
C LYS A 221 16.83 -22.37 -10.84
N GLU A 222 15.76 -21.61 -10.59
CA GLU A 222 15.11 -21.51 -9.28
C GLU A 222 13.61 -21.27 -9.43
N LYS A 223 12.82 -21.84 -8.52
CA LYS A 223 11.39 -21.52 -8.33
C LYS A 223 11.15 -21.15 -6.90
N GLY A 224 10.33 -20.13 -6.69
CA GLY A 224 10.02 -19.68 -5.35
C GLY A 224 8.63 -19.06 -5.22
N ARG A 225 8.31 -18.74 -3.98
CA ARG A 225 7.14 -17.93 -3.63
C ARG A 225 7.57 -16.74 -2.81
N LEU A 226 6.94 -15.61 -3.06
CA LEU A 226 7.08 -14.46 -2.19
C LEU A 226 6.36 -14.73 -0.87
N ARG A 227 7.01 -14.39 0.23
CA ARG A 227 6.44 -14.55 1.58
C ARG A 227 5.70 -13.28 1.99
N PRO A 228 4.79 -13.37 3.00
CA PRO A 228 4.09 -12.21 3.56
C PRO A 228 5.02 -11.04 3.87
N GLY A 229 4.65 -9.85 3.43
CA GLY A 229 5.42 -8.62 3.68
C GLY A 229 6.82 -8.55 3.08
N LYS A 230 7.20 -9.51 2.22
CA LYS A 230 8.53 -9.54 1.58
C LYS A 230 8.51 -8.88 0.21
N ILE A 231 9.66 -8.35 -0.18
CA ILE A 231 9.90 -7.68 -1.45
C ILE A 231 10.87 -8.53 -2.28
N LEU A 232 10.53 -8.79 -3.52
CA LEU A 232 11.47 -9.23 -4.55
C LEU A 232 11.86 -7.98 -5.36
N LEU A 233 13.14 -7.65 -5.41
CA LEU A 233 13.64 -6.48 -6.12
C LEU A 233 14.74 -6.88 -7.09
N VAL A 234 14.64 -6.41 -8.32
CA VAL A 234 15.66 -6.60 -9.36
C VAL A 234 16.17 -5.23 -9.82
N ASP A 235 17.47 -5.05 -9.83
CA ASP A 235 18.14 -3.93 -10.48
C ASP A 235 18.57 -4.36 -11.88
N THR A 236 17.84 -3.94 -12.89
CA THR A 236 18.11 -4.33 -14.30
C THR A 236 19.38 -3.71 -14.86
N LYS A 237 19.84 -2.59 -14.28
CA LYS A 237 21.10 -1.97 -14.69
C LYS A 237 22.31 -2.77 -14.20
N LEU A 238 22.24 -3.34 -13.00
CA LEU A 238 23.29 -4.17 -12.43
C LEU A 238 23.12 -5.65 -12.76
N GLY A 239 21.94 -6.08 -13.23
CA GLY A 239 21.64 -7.47 -13.50
C GLY A 239 21.58 -8.34 -12.24
N ILE A 240 21.14 -7.81 -11.11
CA ILE A 240 21.11 -8.51 -9.82
C ILE A 240 19.72 -8.50 -9.18
N ILE A 241 19.45 -9.56 -8.42
CA ILE A 241 18.32 -9.63 -7.48
C ILE A 241 18.83 -9.15 -6.14
N ILE A 242 18.16 -8.15 -5.57
CA ILE A 242 18.46 -7.60 -4.24
C ILE A 242 17.54 -8.28 -3.23
N PRO A 243 18.09 -9.05 -2.27
CA PRO A 243 17.29 -9.77 -1.28
C PRO A 243 16.49 -8.81 -0.38
N ASP A 244 15.27 -9.20 0.03
CA ASP A 244 14.39 -8.42 0.94
C ASP A 244 15.13 -7.89 2.18
N LYS A 245 15.94 -8.76 2.80
CA LYS A 245 16.71 -8.38 3.99
C LYS A 245 17.68 -7.23 3.71
N GLU A 246 18.30 -7.22 2.54
CA GLU A 246 19.24 -6.17 2.15
C GLU A 246 18.50 -4.88 1.85
N VAL A 247 17.41 -4.93 1.08
CA VAL A 247 16.55 -3.77 0.82
C VAL A 247 16.13 -3.11 2.13
N LYS A 248 15.60 -3.90 3.06
CA LYS A 248 15.11 -3.39 4.35
C LYS A 248 16.23 -2.90 5.26
N ALA A 249 17.39 -3.54 5.25
CA ALA A 249 18.57 -3.07 5.99
C ALA A 249 19.04 -1.70 5.48
N GLN A 250 19.12 -1.51 4.17
CA GLN A 250 19.47 -0.23 3.57
C GLN A 250 18.45 0.87 3.93
N LEU A 251 17.15 0.56 3.91
CA LEU A 251 16.10 1.51 4.26
C LEU A 251 16.15 1.90 5.75
N SER A 252 16.31 0.92 6.63
CA SER A 252 16.29 1.15 8.08
C SER A 252 17.56 1.82 8.62
N SER A 253 18.67 1.75 7.89
CA SER A 253 19.93 2.42 8.25
C SER A 253 20.09 3.82 7.64
N ARG A 254 19.18 4.23 6.76
CA ARG A 254 19.28 5.50 6.04
C ARG A 254 19.23 6.74 6.95
N ASN A 255 18.46 6.63 8.03
CA ASN A 255 18.28 7.71 9.01
C ASN A 255 18.26 7.11 10.44
N PRO A 256 18.53 7.91 11.46
CA PRO A 256 18.55 7.47 12.86
C PRO A 256 17.14 7.39 13.47
N TYR A 257 16.25 6.61 12.85
CA TYR A 257 14.83 6.49 13.25
C TYR A 257 14.64 6.16 14.72
N GLY A 258 15.50 5.27 15.26
CA GLY A 258 15.45 4.90 16.68
C GLY A 258 15.74 6.08 17.62
N ASN A 259 16.68 6.95 17.26
CA ASN A 259 16.97 8.15 18.06
C ASN A 259 15.80 9.13 18.00
N TRP A 260 15.25 9.36 16.79
CA TRP A 260 14.08 10.24 16.65
C TRP A 260 12.87 9.77 17.46
N LEU A 261 12.61 8.46 17.45
CA LEU A 261 11.55 7.91 18.30
C LEU A 261 11.84 8.08 19.79
N LYS A 262 13.07 7.80 20.22
CA LYS A 262 13.46 7.92 21.64
C LYS A 262 13.33 9.36 22.15
N GLU A 263 13.69 10.34 21.32
CA GLU A 263 13.68 11.75 21.69
C GLU A 263 12.27 12.35 21.69
N ASN A 264 11.37 11.84 20.83
CA ASN A 264 10.06 12.47 20.60
C ASN A 264 8.87 11.63 21.10
N ARG A 265 9.09 10.37 21.51
CA ARG A 265 8.00 9.53 22.02
C ARG A 265 7.65 9.89 23.46
N VAL A 266 6.38 10.21 23.70
CA VAL A 266 5.82 10.35 25.04
C VAL A 266 5.10 9.04 25.38
N GLN A 267 5.46 8.42 26.49
CA GLN A 267 4.76 7.23 27.01
C GLN A 267 3.53 7.65 27.81
N MET A 268 2.44 6.92 27.67
CA MET A 268 1.22 7.18 28.46
C MET A 268 1.49 7.18 29.96
N ALA A 269 2.41 6.31 30.42
CA ALA A 269 2.80 6.21 31.82
C ALA A 269 3.53 7.46 32.35
N ASP A 270 4.15 8.25 31.47
CA ASP A 270 4.89 9.46 31.82
C ASP A 270 3.98 10.70 31.89
N ILE A 271 2.71 10.56 31.52
CA ILE A 271 1.74 11.66 31.54
C ILE A 271 1.10 11.72 32.92
N GLU A 272 1.43 12.75 33.71
CA GLU A 272 0.71 13.03 34.95
C GLU A 272 -0.75 13.35 34.70
N VAL A 273 -1.65 12.51 35.18
CA VAL A 273 -3.09 12.79 35.17
C VAL A 273 -3.43 13.77 36.28
N LYS A 274 -3.50 15.05 35.94
CA LYS A 274 -3.84 16.12 36.90
C LYS A 274 -5.33 16.22 37.21
N GLN A 275 -6.19 15.57 36.42
CA GLN A 275 -7.63 15.59 36.64
C GLN A 275 -8.08 14.37 37.42
N ARG A 276 -8.67 14.60 38.57
CA ARG A 276 -9.49 13.58 39.23
C ARG A 276 -10.79 13.44 38.44
N VAL A 277 -10.98 12.28 37.81
CA VAL A 277 -12.31 11.92 37.32
C VAL A 277 -13.27 11.95 38.51
N PRO A 278 -14.42 12.63 38.43
CA PRO A 278 -15.42 12.61 39.52
C PRO A 278 -15.74 11.18 39.86
N SER A 279 -15.63 10.81 41.14
CA SER A 279 -15.80 9.44 41.61
C SER A 279 -17.25 8.91 41.49
N SER A 280 -18.22 9.78 41.28
CA SER A 280 -19.58 9.41 40.92
C SER A 280 -20.28 10.56 40.22
N MET A 281 -21.10 10.26 39.23
CA MET A 281 -21.98 11.22 38.57
C MET A 281 -23.29 11.43 39.35
N GLY A 282 -23.52 10.66 40.43
CA GLY A 282 -24.70 10.77 41.29
C GLY A 282 -26.01 10.82 40.51
N GLU A 283 -26.88 11.76 40.90
CA GLU A 283 -28.18 11.96 40.25
C GLU A 283 -28.11 12.37 38.77
N GLN A 284 -26.99 12.89 38.33
CA GLN A 284 -26.79 13.32 36.94
C GLN A 284 -26.48 12.14 36.00
N PHE A 285 -26.18 10.95 36.52
CA PHE A 285 -25.81 9.79 35.68
C PHE A 285 -26.87 9.48 34.62
N THR A 286 -28.15 9.46 35.01
CA THR A 286 -29.26 9.19 34.06
C THR A 286 -29.35 10.26 32.97
N THR A 287 -29.12 11.52 33.32
CA THR A 287 -29.12 12.63 32.37
C THR A 287 -27.97 12.49 31.39
N TYR A 288 -26.77 12.22 31.85
CA TYR A 288 -25.61 12.03 30.98
C TYR A 288 -25.78 10.80 30.07
N SER A 289 -26.24 9.66 30.63
CA SER A 289 -26.47 8.47 29.82
C SER A 289 -27.46 8.73 28.67
N LYS A 290 -28.55 9.44 28.94
CA LYS A 290 -29.52 9.85 27.92
C LYS A 290 -28.94 10.83 26.91
N THR A 291 -28.16 11.80 27.38
CA THR A 291 -27.54 12.82 26.52
C THR A 291 -26.56 12.19 25.53
N PHE A 292 -25.79 11.19 25.98
CA PHE A 292 -24.84 10.46 25.13
C PHE A 292 -25.45 9.24 24.43
N GLY A 293 -26.78 9.03 24.53
CA GLY A 293 -27.48 7.98 23.81
C GLY A 293 -27.30 6.57 24.39
N TYR A 294 -26.82 6.45 25.62
CA TYR A 294 -26.68 5.13 26.26
C TYR A 294 -27.98 4.68 26.90
N SER A 295 -28.48 3.53 26.47
CA SER A 295 -29.56 2.81 27.11
C SER A 295 -29.08 2.04 28.34
N LYS A 296 -30.03 1.56 29.17
CA LYS A 296 -29.70 0.66 30.28
C LYS A 296 -29.10 -0.65 29.78
N GLU A 297 -29.55 -1.13 28.61
CA GLU A 297 -29.04 -2.33 27.96
C GLU A 297 -27.59 -2.13 27.52
N ASP A 298 -27.27 -1.00 26.88
CA ASP A 298 -25.89 -0.69 26.50
C ASP A 298 -24.93 -0.66 27.69
N MET A 299 -25.39 -0.13 28.83
CA MET A 299 -24.61 -0.09 30.06
C MET A 299 -24.33 -1.49 30.61
N GLU A 300 -25.31 -2.36 30.65
CA GLU A 300 -25.17 -3.71 31.23
C GLU A 300 -24.54 -4.72 30.29
N MET A 301 -24.88 -4.66 29.00
CA MET A 301 -24.50 -5.68 28.02
C MET A 301 -23.22 -5.32 27.26
N ILE A 302 -22.88 -4.05 27.16
CA ILE A 302 -21.72 -3.57 26.40
C ILE A 302 -20.66 -2.99 27.33
N LEU A 303 -20.97 -1.91 28.03
CA LEU A 303 -19.97 -1.15 28.77
C LEU A 303 -19.47 -1.87 30.02
N LYS A 304 -20.37 -2.56 30.74
CA LYS A 304 -20.00 -3.26 31.96
C LYS A 304 -19.03 -4.44 31.72
N PRO A 305 -19.23 -5.33 30.74
CA PRO A 305 -18.25 -6.36 30.41
C PRO A 305 -16.90 -5.76 30.02
N MET A 306 -16.88 -4.71 29.20
CA MET A 306 -15.65 -4.02 28.82
C MET A 306 -14.90 -3.45 30.04
N ALA A 307 -15.63 -2.85 30.98
CA ALA A 307 -15.04 -2.26 32.19
C ALA A 307 -14.55 -3.30 33.20
N VAL A 308 -15.19 -4.45 33.28
CA VAL A 308 -14.90 -5.48 34.29
C VAL A 308 -13.82 -6.45 33.82
N SER A 309 -13.94 -6.96 32.60
CA SER A 309 -13.05 -7.99 32.06
C SER A 309 -12.06 -7.47 31.00
N GLY A 310 -12.26 -6.28 30.45
CA GLY A 310 -11.48 -5.77 29.34
C GLY A 310 -11.78 -6.46 28.02
N ASP A 311 -12.81 -7.30 27.99
CA ASP A 311 -13.20 -8.04 26.80
C ASP A 311 -14.22 -7.27 25.96
N GLU A 312 -14.17 -7.51 24.67
CA GLU A 312 -15.19 -6.99 23.77
C GLU A 312 -16.51 -7.77 23.98
N PRO A 313 -17.65 -7.10 24.12
CA PRO A 313 -18.91 -7.78 24.37
C PRO A 313 -19.32 -8.67 23.18
N THR A 314 -19.74 -9.89 23.47
CA THR A 314 -20.12 -10.88 22.46
C THR A 314 -21.56 -10.73 21.95
N SER A 315 -22.28 -9.72 22.42
CA SER A 315 -23.64 -9.42 21.91
C SER A 315 -23.56 -8.94 20.46
N SER A 316 -24.50 -9.41 19.64
CA SER A 316 -24.60 -9.01 18.24
C SER A 316 -24.82 -7.50 18.13
N ILE A 317 -23.78 -6.79 17.74
CA ILE A 317 -23.82 -5.34 17.52
C ILE A 317 -24.41 -5.04 16.15
N ASP A 318 -24.43 -6.01 15.23
CA ASP A 318 -24.93 -5.81 13.88
C ASP A 318 -25.98 -6.85 13.51
N ARG A 319 -27.24 -6.44 13.54
CA ARG A 319 -28.25 -7.09 12.74
C ARG A 319 -28.09 -6.56 11.32
N LYS A 320 -27.51 -7.34 10.46
CA LYS A 320 -27.71 -7.13 9.03
C LYS A 320 -29.22 -7.03 8.81
N SER A 321 -29.68 -5.82 8.57
CA SER A 321 -30.99 -5.63 7.98
C SER A 321 -31.00 -6.36 6.65
N VAL A 322 -31.82 -7.39 6.59
CA VAL A 322 -32.12 -8.14 5.37
C VAL A 322 -32.85 -7.23 4.41
#